data_bc182ec808877b2da95215382b073b13
#
_entry.id   bc182ec808877b2da95215382b073b13
#
_cell.length_a   1.000
_cell.length_b   1.000
_cell.length_c   1.000
_cell.angle_alpha   90.00
_cell.angle_beta   90.00
_cell.angle_gamma   90.00
#
_symmetry.space_group_name_H-M   'P 1'
#
loop_
_entity.id
_entity.type
_entity.pdbx_description
1 polymer ?
#
loop_
_entity_poly.entity_id
_entity_poly.type
_entity_poly.pdbx_seq_one_letter_code
_entity_poly.pdbx_strand_id
1 'polypeptide(L)'
;MNRFNRYRDNTPPELNITAFMNLMVILVPFLLITAVFSRITILQLNLPDGSSSAIQNLTKEMNIEVIARKDYIDIGTREAGRLRCFKIKETGHDYEALSTFVQQIKLRVPDKKNITLLSETDTSYDIIVHLMDSVRSVKQTQGLSVVDAELFPNIAIGDAPPLNDKQKKAGCTQ
;
A
#
# COMPACT_ATOMS: atom_id res chain seq x y z
N MET A 1 81.31 37.24 -3.26
CA MET A 1 80.06 37.45 -3.97
C MET A 1 79.57 36.10 -4.48
N ASN A 2 78.88 35.31 -3.65
CA ASN A 2 78.43 33.94 -3.98
C ASN A 2 76.99 33.97 -4.47
N ARG A 3 76.79 33.75 -5.79
CA ARG A 3 75.46 33.55 -6.37
C ARG A 3 74.99 32.14 -6.02
N PHE A 4 74.04 32.00 -5.11
CA PHE A 4 73.31 30.75 -4.93
C PHE A 4 72.42 30.50 -6.14
N ASN A 5 72.83 29.49 -6.96
CA ASN A 5 72.01 28.96 -8.05
C ASN A 5 70.90 28.09 -7.43
N ARG A 6 69.70 28.65 -7.30
CA ARG A 6 68.49 27.91 -6.90
C ARG A 6 68.09 27.06 -8.08
N TYR A 7 68.47 25.79 -8.07
CA TYR A 7 67.90 24.77 -8.95
C TYR A 7 66.40 24.66 -8.64
N ARG A 8 65.56 25.13 -9.58
CA ARG A 8 64.15 24.84 -9.53
C ARG A 8 63.99 23.40 -9.99
N ASP A 9 63.69 22.53 -9.06
CA ASP A 9 63.29 21.15 -9.32
C ASP A 9 61.89 21.20 -10.01
N ASN A 10 61.89 21.01 -11.29
CA ASN A 10 60.72 21.10 -12.16
C ASN A 10 60.17 19.67 -12.41
N THR A 11 60.10 18.86 -11.37
CA THR A 11 59.41 17.58 -11.43
C THR A 11 57.91 17.83 -11.48
N PRO A 12 57.21 17.33 -12.52
CA PRO A 12 55.75 17.45 -12.56
C PRO A 12 55.16 16.71 -11.36
N PRO A 13 54.12 17.26 -10.74
CA PRO A 13 53.47 16.62 -9.60
C PRO A 13 52.92 15.24 -10.07
N GLU A 14 53.48 14.18 -9.53
CA GLU A 14 52.99 12.83 -9.76
C GLU A 14 51.61 12.73 -9.11
N LEU A 15 50.56 12.65 -9.96
CA LEU A 15 49.20 12.38 -9.52
C LEU A 15 49.15 10.99 -8.85
N ASN A 16 48.96 10.97 -7.57
CA ASN A 16 48.87 9.72 -6.80
C ASN A 16 47.55 9.00 -7.10
N ILE A 17 47.52 8.26 -8.22
CA ILE A 17 46.39 7.51 -8.73
C ILE A 17 45.90 6.48 -7.70
N THR A 18 46.82 5.94 -6.89
CA THR A 18 46.50 4.94 -5.88
C THR A 18 45.62 5.50 -4.78
N ALA A 19 45.87 6.74 -4.34
CA ALA A 19 45.00 7.42 -3.35
C ALA A 19 43.61 7.69 -3.90
N PHE A 20 43.48 8.07 -5.17
CA PHE A 20 42.22 8.28 -5.84
C PHE A 20 41.43 6.96 -6.00
N MET A 21 42.09 5.88 -6.42
CA MET A 21 41.48 4.56 -6.53
C MET A 21 40.98 4.05 -5.17
N ASN A 22 41.74 4.26 -4.11
CA ASN A 22 41.33 3.86 -2.75
C ASN A 22 40.07 4.64 -2.27
N LEU A 23 40.00 5.92 -2.60
CA LEU A 23 38.82 6.74 -2.29
C LEU A 23 37.59 6.24 -3.06
N MET A 24 37.76 5.91 -4.35
CA MET A 24 36.66 5.41 -5.19
C MET A 24 36.10 4.08 -4.71
N VAL A 25 36.96 3.15 -4.29
CA VAL A 25 36.53 1.83 -3.78
C VAL A 25 35.66 1.95 -2.54
N ILE A 26 35.84 2.99 -1.73
CA ILE A 26 35.02 3.24 -0.54
C ILE A 26 33.75 4.03 -0.88
N LEU A 27 33.85 5.04 -1.76
CA LEU A 27 32.73 5.92 -2.09
C LEU A 27 31.63 5.21 -2.88
N VAL A 28 31.98 4.33 -3.84
CA VAL A 28 30.98 3.66 -4.69
C VAL A 28 30.04 2.76 -3.87
N PRO A 29 30.52 1.86 -3.00
CA PRO A 29 29.63 1.05 -2.15
C PRO A 29 28.79 1.91 -1.21
N PHE A 30 29.36 2.98 -0.66
CA PHE A 30 28.65 3.89 0.23
C PHE A 30 27.50 4.60 -0.49
N LEU A 31 27.73 5.10 -1.72
CA LEU A 31 26.68 5.71 -2.53
C LEU A 31 25.59 4.71 -2.94
N LEU A 32 25.96 3.45 -3.23
CA LEU A 32 24.97 2.42 -3.54
C LEU A 32 24.08 2.10 -2.32
N ILE A 33 24.68 2.00 -1.13
CA ILE A 33 23.93 1.78 0.11
C ILE A 33 22.99 2.96 0.37
N THR A 34 23.47 4.20 0.28
CA THR A 34 22.62 5.39 0.50
C THR A 34 21.51 5.51 -0.54
N ALA A 35 21.76 5.16 -1.80
CA ALA A 35 20.76 5.14 -2.86
C ALA A 35 19.67 4.09 -2.61
N VAL A 36 20.02 2.91 -2.08
CA VAL A 36 19.05 1.86 -1.72
C VAL A 36 18.17 2.32 -0.54
N PHE A 37 18.78 2.89 0.51
CA PHE A 37 18.02 3.38 1.67
C PHE A 37 17.20 4.65 1.38
N SER A 38 17.55 5.43 0.35
CA SER A 38 16.76 6.59 -0.09
C SER A 38 15.39 6.23 -0.65
N ARG A 39 15.15 4.94 -0.97
CA ARG A 39 13.84 4.42 -1.40
C ARG A 39 12.97 3.89 -0.26
N ILE A 40 13.30 4.18 0.99
CA ILE A 40 12.37 3.93 2.08
C ILE A 40 11.22 4.91 1.91
N THR A 41 10.16 4.44 1.29
CA THR A 41 8.88 5.12 1.25
C THR A 41 8.45 5.32 2.69
N ILE A 42 8.49 6.55 3.16
CA ILE A 42 7.93 6.92 4.44
C ILE A 42 6.43 6.63 4.32
N LEU A 43 5.98 5.62 5.04
CA LEU A 43 4.57 5.41 5.27
C LEU A 43 4.08 6.69 5.96
N GLN A 44 3.41 7.56 5.21
CA GLN A 44 2.80 8.76 5.78
C GLN A 44 1.70 8.29 6.71
N LEU A 45 2.03 8.22 7.99
CA LEU A 45 1.05 8.10 9.06
C LEU A 45 0.33 9.45 9.09
N ASN A 46 -0.82 9.57 8.45
CA ASN A 46 -1.72 10.69 8.61
C ASN A 46 -2.29 10.60 10.04
N LEU A 47 -1.63 11.26 10.98
CA LEU A 47 -2.28 11.59 12.25
C LEU A 47 -3.33 12.67 11.95
N PRO A 48 -4.56 12.53 12.44
CA PRO A 48 -5.56 13.56 12.31
C PRO A 48 -5.12 14.77 13.14
N ASP A 49 -4.65 15.82 12.48
CA ASP A 49 -4.53 17.14 13.09
C ASP A 49 -5.92 17.69 13.42
N GLY A 50 -6.21 17.71 14.71
CA GLY A 50 -7.44 18.33 15.21
C GLY A 50 -7.40 19.85 15.04
N SER A 51 -7.95 20.35 13.95
CA SER A 51 -8.63 21.67 13.91
C SER A 51 -9.18 21.99 12.51
N SER A 52 -10.49 22.20 12.46
CA SER A 52 -11.25 23.06 11.53
C SER A 52 -11.15 22.81 10.02
N SER A 53 -11.87 21.80 9.57
CA SER A 53 -12.49 21.75 8.23
C SER A 53 -13.59 20.68 8.22
N ALA A 54 -14.55 20.79 9.14
CA ALA A 54 -15.48 19.73 9.51
C ALA A 54 -16.53 19.39 8.44
N ILE A 55 -16.65 20.10 7.34
CA ILE A 55 -17.72 19.88 6.37
C ILE A 55 -17.22 19.34 5.02
N GLN A 56 -15.97 19.59 4.64
CA GLN A 56 -15.39 19.06 3.39
C GLN A 56 -14.70 17.70 3.56
N ASN A 57 -14.53 17.21 4.78
CA ASN A 57 -13.82 15.95 5.06
C ASN A 57 -14.75 14.74 5.21
N LEU A 58 -16.06 14.90 5.30
CA LEU A 58 -16.98 13.78 5.51
C LEU A 58 -17.02 12.76 4.36
N THR A 59 -16.73 13.17 3.15
CA THR A 59 -16.58 12.25 2.00
C THR A 59 -15.17 11.69 1.85
N LYS A 60 -14.16 12.32 2.45
CA LYS A 60 -12.76 11.94 2.31
C LYS A 60 -12.31 10.87 3.31
N GLU A 61 -13.03 10.68 4.40
CA GLU A 61 -12.68 9.78 5.51
C GLU A 61 -13.58 8.54 5.65
N MET A 62 -14.41 8.21 4.67
CA MET A 62 -15.09 6.91 4.70
C MET A 62 -14.06 5.79 4.60
N ASN A 63 -13.66 5.24 5.73
CA ASN A 63 -12.75 4.10 5.80
C ASN A 63 -13.51 2.84 5.40
N ILE A 64 -13.36 2.45 4.14
CA ILE A 64 -13.96 1.22 3.62
C ILE A 64 -13.17 0.05 4.16
N GLU A 65 -13.85 -0.87 4.84
CA GLU A 65 -13.27 -2.06 5.43
C GLU A 65 -13.90 -3.30 4.81
N VAL A 66 -13.07 -4.25 4.39
CA VAL A 66 -13.48 -5.59 3.97
C VAL A 66 -12.97 -6.56 5.00
N ILE A 67 -13.86 -7.29 5.66
CA ILE A 67 -13.52 -8.20 6.75
C ILE A 67 -13.73 -9.63 6.28
N ALA A 68 -12.62 -10.38 6.19
CA ALA A 68 -12.66 -11.82 5.92
C ALA A 68 -12.96 -12.57 7.21
N ARG A 69 -14.11 -13.24 7.24
CA ARG A 69 -14.50 -14.17 8.30
C ARG A 69 -14.49 -15.59 7.79
N LYS A 70 -14.50 -16.55 8.68
CA LYS A 70 -14.50 -17.97 8.34
C LYS A 70 -15.65 -18.36 7.40
N ASP A 71 -16.85 -17.84 7.64
CA ASP A 71 -18.08 -18.26 6.96
C ASP A 71 -18.65 -17.19 6.02
N TYR A 72 -18.10 -16.01 6.00
CA TYR A 72 -18.59 -14.89 5.19
C TYR A 72 -17.56 -13.76 5.04
N ILE A 73 -17.79 -12.89 4.06
CA ILE A 73 -17.05 -11.64 3.90
C ILE A 73 -18.00 -10.50 4.22
N ASP A 74 -17.60 -9.61 5.11
CA ASP A 74 -18.27 -8.36 5.38
C ASP A 74 -17.61 -7.21 4.62
N ILE A 75 -18.41 -6.29 4.11
CA ILE A 75 -17.93 -5.01 3.64
C ILE A 75 -18.72 -3.89 4.33
N GLY A 76 -18.01 -2.89 4.79
CA GLY A 76 -18.59 -1.80 5.53
C GLY A 76 -17.69 -0.59 5.61
N THR A 77 -18.09 0.35 6.44
CA THR A 77 -17.25 1.48 6.83
C THR A 77 -17.14 1.50 8.35
N ARG A 78 -16.05 2.05 8.85
CA ARG A 78 -15.85 2.17 10.28
C ARG A 78 -16.95 2.99 10.97
N GLU A 79 -17.47 3.97 10.26
CA GLU A 79 -18.49 4.92 10.76
C GLU A 79 -19.91 4.35 10.67
N ALA A 80 -20.28 3.79 9.51
CA ALA A 80 -21.63 3.28 9.27
C ALA A 80 -21.81 1.80 9.60
N GLY A 81 -20.72 1.10 9.88
CA GLY A 81 -20.73 -0.34 10.14
C GLY A 81 -20.88 -1.17 8.86
N ARG A 82 -21.49 -2.34 8.99
CA ARG A 82 -21.70 -3.29 7.88
C ARG A 82 -22.62 -2.71 6.83
N LEU A 83 -22.15 -2.67 5.57
CA LEU A 83 -22.96 -2.30 4.40
C LEU A 83 -23.55 -3.53 3.73
N ARG A 84 -22.74 -4.59 3.58
CA ARG A 84 -23.14 -5.84 2.95
C ARG A 84 -22.33 -7.01 3.47
N CYS A 85 -22.93 -8.20 3.39
CA CYS A 85 -22.32 -9.45 3.75
C CYS A 85 -22.47 -10.45 2.60
N PHE A 86 -21.42 -11.22 2.35
CA PHE A 86 -21.36 -12.28 1.33
C PHE A 86 -21.08 -13.60 2.01
N LYS A 87 -22.06 -14.51 1.99
CA LYS A 87 -21.88 -15.86 2.54
C LYS A 87 -20.95 -16.67 1.68
N ILE A 88 -20.23 -17.59 2.32
CA ILE A 88 -19.51 -18.66 1.62
C ILE A 88 -20.50 -19.52 0.84
N LYS A 89 -20.16 -19.85 -0.42
CA LYS A 89 -20.82 -20.83 -1.26
C LYS A 89 -20.10 -22.18 -1.16
N GLU A 90 -20.68 -23.23 -1.72
CA GLU A 90 -20.03 -24.56 -1.82
C GLU A 90 -18.68 -24.50 -2.57
N THR A 91 -18.54 -23.54 -3.47
CA THR A 91 -17.32 -23.29 -4.28
C THR A 91 -16.31 -22.35 -3.57
N GLY A 92 -16.58 -21.91 -2.34
CA GLY A 92 -15.77 -20.95 -1.60
C GLY A 92 -16.38 -19.57 -1.48
N HIS A 93 -15.57 -18.56 -1.20
CA HIS A 93 -16.02 -17.17 -1.08
C HIS A 93 -16.48 -16.59 -2.41
N ASP A 94 -17.54 -15.78 -2.39
CA ASP A 94 -18.12 -15.14 -3.57
C ASP A 94 -17.36 -13.84 -3.95
N TYR A 95 -16.18 -14.01 -4.50
CA TYR A 95 -15.31 -12.91 -4.90
C TYR A 95 -15.90 -12.07 -6.03
N GLU A 96 -16.70 -12.65 -6.92
CA GLU A 96 -17.34 -11.93 -8.02
C GLU A 96 -18.41 -10.98 -7.52
N ALA A 97 -19.26 -11.44 -6.59
CA ALA A 97 -20.26 -10.58 -5.96
C ALA A 97 -19.62 -9.47 -5.14
N LEU A 98 -18.50 -9.76 -4.45
CA LEU A 98 -17.71 -8.75 -3.75
C LEU A 98 -17.17 -7.71 -4.73
N SER A 99 -16.50 -8.13 -5.80
CA SER A 99 -15.91 -7.25 -6.81
C SER A 99 -16.99 -6.34 -7.45
N THR A 100 -18.15 -6.90 -7.79
CA THR A 100 -19.27 -6.13 -8.33
C THR A 100 -19.74 -5.07 -7.34
N PHE A 101 -19.83 -5.39 -6.06
CA PHE A 101 -20.25 -4.43 -5.04
C PHE A 101 -19.17 -3.34 -4.79
N VAL A 102 -17.90 -3.72 -4.81
CA VAL A 102 -16.77 -2.79 -4.70
C VAL A 102 -16.76 -1.80 -5.87
N GLN A 103 -17.09 -2.24 -7.09
CA GLN A 103 -17.29 -1.35 -8.25
C GLN A 103 -18.41 -0.34 -8.02
N GLN A 104 -19.54 -0.76 -7.44
CA GLN A 104 -20.65 0.15 -7.10
C GLN A 104 -20.21 1.20 -6.06
N ILE A 105 -19.40 0.80 -5.07
CA ILE A 105 -18.81 1.74 -4.11
C ILE A 105 -17.87 2.71 -4.84
N LYS A 106 -17.02 2.21 -5.74
CA LYS A 106 -16.09 3.05 -6.50
C LYS A 106 -16.80 4.12 -7.33
N LEU A 107 -17.95 3.81 -7.90
CA LEU A 107 -18.78 4.79 -8.62
C LEU A 107 -19.29 5.93 -7.73
N ARG A 108 -19.49 5.66 -6.42
CA ARG A 108 -19.93 6.69 -5.46
C ARG A 108 -18.78 7.51 -4.89
N VAL A 109 -17.58 6.93 -4.82
CA VAL A 109 -16.37 7.56 -4.28
C VAL A 109 -15.19 7.41 -5.25
N PRO A 110 -15.24 8.03 -6.44
CA PRO A 110 -14.27 7.81 -7.51
C PRO A 110 -12.84 8.16 -7.12
N ASP A 111 -12.64 9.18 -6.28
CA ASP A 111 -11.33 9.67 -5.87
C ASP A 111 -10.68 8.83 -4.77
N LYS A 112 -11.45 7.96 -4.10
CA LYS A 112 -10.95 7.12 -3.03
C LYS A 112 -10.10 6.00 -3.60
N LYS A 113 -8.85 5.88 -3.11
CA LYS A 113 -7.90 4.84 -3.53
C LYS A 113 -7.58 3.84 -2.43
N ASN A 114 -7.95 4.17 -1.20
CA ASN A 114 -7.59 3.37 -0.02
C ASN A 114 -8.74 2.46 0.40
N ILE A 115 -8.42 1.22 0.73
CA ILE A 115 -9.31 0.24 1.34
C ILE A 115 -8.55 -0.54 2.40
N THR A 116 -9.23 -0.97 3.47
CA THR A 116 -8.62 -1.78 4.52
C THR A 116 -9.18 -3.20 4.43
N LEU A 117 -8.30 -4.18 4.39
CA LEU A 117 -8.62 -5.60 4.44
C LEU A 117 -8.31 -6.11 5.84
N LEU A 118 -9.31 -6.62 6.53
CA LEU A 118 -9.17 -7.20 7.85
C LEU A 118 -9.42 -8.70 7.77
N SER A 119 -8.55 -9.52 8.37
CA SER A 119 -8.67 -10.98 8.36
C SER A 119 -8.63 -11.54 9.76
N GLU A 120 -9.33 -12.66 9.98
CA GLU A 120 -9.18 -13.47 11.19
C GLU A 120 -7.82 -14.18 11.17
N THR A 121 -7.30 -14.49 12.33
CA THR A 121 -5.98 -15.14 12.50
C THR A 121 -5.88 -16.48 11.75
N ASP A 122 -7.00 -17.18 11.60
CA ASP A 122 -7.07 -18.50 10.93
C ASP A 122 -7.36 -18.40 9.42
N THR A 123 -7.41 -17.19 8.87
CA THR A 123 -7.69 -17.00 7.43
C THR A 123 -6.48 -17.45 6.61
N SER A 124 -6.70 -18.32 5.61
CA SER A 124 -5.62 -18.76 4.74
C SER A 124 -5.10 -17.62 3.87
N TYR A 125 -3.81 -17.65 3.56
CA TYR A 125 -3.16 -16.66 2.70
C TYR A 125 -3.80 -16.55 1.31
N ASP A 126 -4.26 -17.69 0.77
CA ASP A 126 -4.95 -17.76 -0.51
C ASP A 126 -6.23 -16.91 -0.54
N ILE A 127 -7.03 -16.95 0.53
CA ILE A 127 -8.23 -16.12 0.69
C ILE A 127 -7.86 -14.63 0.70
N ILE A 128 -6.79 -14.27 1.41
CA ILE A 128 -6.33 -12.88 1.49
C ILE A 128 -5.92 -12.38 0.10
N VAL A 129 -5.18 -13.17 -0.66
CA VAL A 129 -4.74 -12.81 -2.03
C VAL A 129 -5.94 -12.62 -2.94
N HIS A 130 -6.89 -13.55 -2.96
CA HIS A 130 -8.09 -13.43 -3.78
C HIS A 130 -8.96 -12.22 -3.41
N LEU A 131 -9.04 -11.89 -2.12
CA LEU A 131 -9.71 -10.66 -1.67
C LEU A 131 -8.99 -9.41 -2.15
N MET A 132 -7.66 -9.38 -2.04
CA MET A 132 -6.86 -8.26 -2.55
C MET A 132 -7.08 -8.05 -4.05
N ASP A 133 -7.06 -9.10 -4.84
CA ASP A 133 -7.31 -9.03 -6.28
C ASP A 133 -8.72 -8.51 -6.59
N SER A 134 -9.72 -8.99 -5.85
CA SER A 134 -11.13 -8.59 -6.03
C SER A 134 -11.41 -7.11 -5.73
N VAL A 135 -10.63 -6.50 -4.84
CA VAL A 135 -10.80 -5.10 -4.44
C VAL A 135 -9.87 -4.14 -5.17
N ARG A 136 -8.76 -4.65 -5.73
CA ARG A 136 -7.72 -3.86 -6.36
C ARG A 136 -8.09 -3.40 -7.76
N SER A 137 -8.55 -4.33 -8.60
CA SER A 137 -8.83 -4.06 -10.01
C SER A 137 -9.96 -4.94 -10.53
N VAL A 138 -10.51 -4.53 -11.65
CA VAL A 138 -11.52 -5.30 -12.38
C VAL A 138 -11.23 -5.25 -13.87
N LYS A 139 -11.46 -6.37 -14.54
CA LYS A 139 -11.35 -6.45 -15.99
C LYS A 139 -12.56 -5.78 -16.64
N GLN A 140 -12.31 -4.75 -17.43
CA GLN A 140 -13.33 -4.05 -18.19
C GLN A 140 -13.03 -4.15 -19.68
N THR A 141 -14.09 -4.40 -20.47
CA THR A 141 -13.99 -4.41 -21.92
C THR A 141 -14.13 -2.98 -22.44
N GLN A 142 -13.08 -2.45 -23.06
CA GLN A 142 -13.12 -1.17 -23.77
C GLN A 142 -12.97 -1.43 -25.26
N GLY A 143 -14.10 -1.44 -25.98
CA GLY A 143 -14.12 -1.80 -27.41
C GLY A 143 -13.75 -3.27 -27.62
N LEU A 144 -12.63 -3.52 -28.31
CA LEU A 144 -12.10 -4.86 -28.59
C LEU A 144 -10.99 -5.31 -27.63
N SER A 145 -10.63 -4.48 -26.66
CA SER A 145 -9.55 -4.75 -25.71
C SER A 145 -10.10 -4.94 -24.31
N VAL A 146 -9.52 -5.87 -23.54
CA VAL A 146 -9.76 -6.04 -22.11
C VAL A 146 -8.67 -5.27 -21.38
N VAL A 147 -9.06 -4.33 -20.53
CA VAL A 147 -8.16 -3.52 -19.71
C VAL A 147 -8.46 -3.74 -18.23
N ASP A 148 -7.43 -3.69 -17.40
CA ASP A 148 -7.59 -3.74 -15.95
C ASP A 148 -7.88 -2.32 -15.44
N ALA A 149 -9.12 -2.10 -14.97
CA ALA A 149 -9.52 -0.85 -14.33
C ALA A 149 -9.20 -0.92 -12.84
N GLU A 150 -8.41 0.03 -12.35
CA GLU A 150 -8.07 0.13 -10.93
C GLU A 150 -9.29 0.58 -10.10
N LEU A 151 -9.56 -0.16 -9.02
CA LEU A 151 -10.59 0.19 -8.04
C LEU A 151 -9.95 0.86 -6.81
N PHE A 152 -9.36 0.06 -5.92
CA PHE A 152 -8.69 0.51 -4.71
C PHE A 152 -7.25 -0.04 -4.66
N PRO A 153 -6.27 0.64 -5.30
CA PRO A 153 -4.90 0.13 -5.39
C PRO A 153 -4.16 0.14 -4.05
N ASN A 154 -4.53 1.02 -3.12
CA ASN A 154 -3.88 1.16 -1.82
C ASN A 154 -4.61 0.31 -0.77
N ILE A 155 -4.12 -0.91 -0.57
CA ILE A 155 -4.72 -1.86 0.37
C ILE A 155 -3.90 -1.89 1.65
N ALA A 156 -4.53 -1.56 2.78
CA ALA A 156 -3.97 -1.79 4.11
C ALA A 156 -4.49 -3.13 4.64
N ILE A 157 -3.62 -3.92 5.26
CA ILE A 157 -3.99 -5.21 5.85
C ILE A 157 -3.90 -5.11 7.37
N GLY A 158 -4.85 -5.71 8.07
CA GLY A 158 -4.89 -5.76 9.54
C GLY A 158 -5.71 -6.93 10.06
N ASP A 159 -5.76 -7.03 11.38
CA ASP A 159 -6.51 -8.08 12.06
C ASP A 159 -7.98 -7.69 12.20
N ALA A 160 -8.85 -8.68 11.99
CA ALA A 160 -10.28 -8.49 12.17
C ALA A 160 -10.62 -8.31 13.65
N PRO A 161 -11.46 -7.32 14.01
CA PRO A 161 -11.90 -7.16 15.39
C PRO A 161 -12.71 -8.38 15.83
N PRO A 162 -12.62 -8.77 17.13
CA PRO A 162 -13.39 -9.88 17.65
C PRO A 162 -14.88 -9.62 17.51
N LEU A 163 -15.63 -10.66 17.15
CA LEU A 163 -17.08 -10.60 17.03
C LEU A 163 -17.73 -10.38 18.40
N ASN A 164 -18.56 -9.36 18.52
CA ASN A 164 -19.43 -9.18 19.65
C ASN A 164 -20.54 -10.27 19.64
N ASP A 165 -21.09 -10.62 20.79
CA ASP A 165 -22.13 -11.65 20.90
C ASP A 165 -23.37 -11.39 20.03
N LYS A 166 -23.71 -10.11 19.81
CA LYS A 166 -24.76 -9.70 18.87
C LYS A 166 -24.40 -10.01 17.42
N GLN A 167 -23.15 -9.81 17.04
CA GLN A 167 -22.65 -10.07 15.66
C GLN A 167 -22.50 -11.57 15.40
N LYS A 168 -22.11 -12.36 16.43
CA LYS A 168 -22.09 -13.82 16.34
C LYS A 168 -23.46 -14.41 16.10
N LYS A 169 -24.52 -13.88 16.77
CA LYS A 169 -25.90 -14.33 16.57
C LYS A 169 -26.52 -13.85 15.27
N ALA A 170 -26.14 -12.66 14.80
CA ALA A 170 -26.66 -12.09 13.57
C ALA A 170 -26.12 -12.77 12.31
N GLY A 171 -24.90 -13.32 12.37
CA GLY A 171 -24.23 -13.94 11.23
C GLY A 171 -24.23 -13.02 10.01
N CYS A 172 -24.37 -13.62 8.82
CA CYS A 172 -24.57 -12.92 7.55
C CYS A 172 -26.09 -12.81 7.24
N THR A 173 -26.82 -12.04 8.04
CA THR A 173 -28.19 -11.63 7.73
C THR A 173 -28.12 -10.31 6.95
N GLN A 174 -28.84 -10.28 5.82
CA GLN A 174 -29.03 -9.07 4.98
C GLN A 174 -29.83 -8.03 5.72
#